data_b4a5208f38770ad923fdad0d364104d2
#
_entry.id   b4a5208f38770ad923fdad0d364104d2
#
_cell.length_a   1.000
_cell.length_b   1.000
_cell.length_c   1.000
_cell.angle_alpha   90.00
_cell.angle_beta   90.00
_cell.angle_gamma   90.00
#
_symmetry.space_group_name_H-M   'P 1'
#
loop_
_entity.id
_entity.type
_entity.pdbx_description
1 polymer ?
#
loop_
_entity_poly.entity_id
_entity_poly.type
_entity_poly.pdbx_seq_one_letter_code
_entity_poly.pdbx_strand_id
1 'polypeptide(L)'
;MSIEVARFGVGHRRPDGPPGSVGVRSQLIHSDGRGTISEVAFARDARVEPHTSPNTTWMVVIEGGGWVAVAEERTRVAAGEAVLWPADVLHAAWTEHSEMRAIVVEFAGPDDAGVRGLLDGLVRDASADARLVGPVDAGVAVPIHPDAPRDEPRDGEPA
;
A
#
# COMPACT_ATOMS: atom_id res chain seq x y z
N MET A 1 32.03 -1.01 -10.34
CA MET A 1 30.61 -0.88 -9.91
C MET A 1 29.89 0.05 -10.88
N SER A 2 28.77 -0.35 -11.40
CA SER A 2 27.95 0.44 -12.33
C SER A 2 26.66 0.87 -11.67
N ILE A 3 26.06 1.95 -12.19
CA ILE A 3 24.73 2.38 -11.78
C ILE A 3 23.71 1.41 -12.39
N GLU A 4 22.82 0.88 -11.55
CA GLU A 4 21.68 0.09 -12.00
C GLU A 4 20.45 1.00 -12.07
N VAL A 5 19.75 0.93 -13.18
CA VAL A 5 18.52 1.70 -13.41
C VAL A 5 17.42 0.74 -13.85
N ALA A 6 16.38 0.63 -13.05
CA ALA A 6 15.19 -0.10 -13.40
C ALA A 6 14.10 0.86 -13.91
N ARG A 7 13.45 0.50 -14.99
CA ARG A 7 12.32 1.25 -15.54
C ARG A 7 11.02 0.57 -15.13
N PHE A 8 10.03 1.37 -14.80
CA PHE A 8 8.71 0.86 -14.43
C PHE A 8 7.60 1.75 -14.99
N GLY A 9 6.38 1.26 -14.90
CA GLY A 9 5.22 1.98 -15.38
C GLY A 9 4.71 1.47 -16.72
N VAL A 10 4.06 2.34 -17.47
CA VAL A 10 3.45 2.00 -18.76
C VAL A 10 4.49 1.39 -19.71
N GLY A 11 4.15 0.24 -20.31
CA GLY A 11 5.04 -0.48 -21.22
C GLY A 11 5.99 -1.45 -20.51
N HIS A 12 6.08 -1.45 -19.20
CA HIS A 12 6.96 -2.32 -18.42
C HIS A 12 6.21 -3.29 -17.50
N ARG A 13 4.90 -3.11 -17.34
CA ARG A 13 4.08 -3.95 -16.48
C ARG A 13 3.76 -5.28 -17.15
N ARG A 14 3.67 -6.32 -16.34
CA ARG A 14 3.10 -7.58 -16.79
C ARG A 14 1.60 -7.41 -17.01
N PRO A 15 1.03 -8.13 -17.98
CA PRO A 15 -0.41 -8.09 -18.23
C PRO A 15 -1.23 -8.60 -17.05
N ASP A 16 -0.65 -9.47 -16.24
CA ASP A 16 -1.29 -10.09 -15.09
C ASP A 16 -0.80 -9.43 -13.80
N GLY A 17 -1.73 -9.23 -12.88
CA GLY A 17 -1.45 -8.80 -11.52
C GLY A 17 -1.15 -9.97 -10.59
N PRO A 18 -1.13 -9.71 -9.29
CA PRO A 18 -1.00 -10.76 -8.29
C PRO A 18 -2.10 -11.82 -8.44
N PRO A 19 -1.87 -13.07 -8.02
CA PRO A 19 -2.91 -14.10 -8.01
C PRO A 19 -4.18 -13.62 -7.28
N GLY A 20 -5.35 -13.88 -7.84
CA GLY A 20 -6.63 -13.43 -7.30
C GLY A 20 -6.96 -11.98 -7.56
N SER A 21 -6.27 -11.32 -8.49
CA SER A 21 -6.57 -9.95 -8.90
C SER A 21 -7.32 -9.88 -10.21
N VAL A 22 -8.09 -8.81 -10.39
CA VAL A 22 -8.82 -8.49 -11.62
C VAL A 22 -8.58 -7.02 -11.96
N GLY A 23 -8.21 -6.73 -13.20
CA GLY A 23 -7.95 -5.36 -13.64
C GLY A 23 -6.68 -4.74 -13.05
N VAL A 24 -5.78 -5.56 -12.54
CA VAL A 24 -4.53 -5.14 -11.90
C VAL A 24 -3.36 -5.62 -12.74
N ARG A 25 -2.40 -4.73 -12.93
CA ARG A 25 -1.11 -5.05 -13.57
C ARG A 25 0.00 -4.75 -12.59
N SER A 26 1.08 -5.50 -12.66
CA SER A 26 2.20 -5.32 -11.74
C SER A 26 3.55 -5.48 -12.43
N GLN A 27 4.54 -4.90 -11.81
CA GLN A 27 5.93 -5.04 -12.20
C GLN A 27 6.81 -5.18 -10.97
N LEU A 28 7.57 -6.25 -10.91
CA LEU A 28 8.58 -6.43 -9.89
C LEU A 28 9.78 -5.54 -10.23
N ILE A 29 10.17 -4.65 -9.32
CA ILE A 29 11.33 -3.78 -9.46
C ILE A 29 12.55 -4.43 -8.82
N HIS A 30 12.39 -4.98 -7.60
CA HIS A 30 13.45 -5.65 -6.86
C HIS A 30 12.90 -6.79 -6.02
N SER A 31 13.66 -7.85 -5.93
CA SER A 31 13.37 -8.97 -5.02
C SER A 31 14.66 -9.60 -4.52
N ASP A 32 14.74 -9.79 -3.24
CA ASP A 32 15.79 -10.57 -2.58
C ASP A 32 15.24 -11.24 -1.32
N GLY A 33 16.11 -11.88 -0.54
CA GLY A 33 15.70 -12.57 0.70
C GLY A 33 15.17 -11.67 1.82
N ARG A 34 15.25 -10.34 1.66
CA ARG A 34 14.76 -9.37 2.64
C ARG A 34 13.39 -8.82 2.28
N GLY A 35 13.02 -8.87 1.00
CA GLY A 35 11.73 -8.40 0.57
C GLY A 35 11.65 -8.08 -0.91
N THR A 36 10.57 -7.43 -1.29
CA THR A 36 10.30 -7.04 -2.67
C THR A 36 9.86 -5.60 -2.77
N ILE A 37 10.13 -5.00 -3.91
CA ILE A 37 9.56 -3.71 -4.32
C ILE A 37 8.89 -3.93 -5.67
N SER A 38 7.62 -3.58 -5.77
CA SER A 38 6.87 -3.67 -7.01
C SER A 38 6.00 -2.44 -7.25
N GLU A 39 5.71 -2.17 -8.50
CA GLU A 39 4.66 -1.23 -8.89
C GLU A 39 3.39 -2.03 -9.20
N VAL A 40 2.25 -1.52 -8.74
CA VAL A 40 0.94 -2.10 -9.00
C VAL A 40 0.02 -1.02 -9.54
N ALA A 41 -0.60 -1.31 -10.67
CA ALA A 41 -1.53 -0.39 -11.32
C ALA A 41 -2.92 -1.02 -11.38
N PHE A 42 -3.88 -0.33 -10.79
CA PHE A 42 -5.29 -0.70 -10.78
C PHE A 42 -6.01 0.09 -11.88
N ALA A 43 -6.65 -0.59 -12.79
CA ALA A 43 -7.64 0.03 -13.66
C ALA A 43 -8.87 0.46 -12.85
N ARG A 44 -9.84 1.07 -13.49
CA ARG A 44 -11.16 1.28 -12.89
C ARG A 44 -11.83 -0.07 -12.66
N ASP A 45 -12.59 -0.18 -11.60
CA ASP A 45 -13.29 -1.41 -11.22
C ASP A 45 -12.34 -2.62 -11.13
N ALA A 46 -11.17 -2.39 -10.59
CA ALA A 46 -10.14 -3.40 -10.38
C ALA A 46 -10.08 -3.82 -8.91
N ARG A 47 -9.55 -4.99 -8.66
CA ARG A 47 -9.42 -5.49 -7.29
C ARG A 47 -8.31 -6.50 -7.11
N VAL A 48 -7.75 -6.49 -5.93
CA VAL A 48 -7.00 -7.59 -5.34
C VAL A 48 -7.90 -8.20 -4.28
N GLU A 49 -8.26 -9.46 -4.48
CA GLU A 49 -9.16 -10.17 -3.56
C GLU A 49 -8.56 -10.28 -2.16
N PRO A 50 -9.41 -10.36 -1.13
CA PRO A 50 -8.93 -10.55 0.23
C PRO A 50 -8.00 -11.75 0.35
N HIS A 51 -6.84 -11.53 0.93
CA HIS A 51 -5.83 -12.55 1.13
C HIS A 51 -4.93 -12.19 2.31
N THR A 52 -4.11 -13.13 2.74
CA THR A 52 -3.09 -12.94 3.76
C THR A 52 -1.71 -13.16 3.16
N SER A 53 -0.71 -12.57 3.78
CA SER A 53 0.69 -12.83 3.47
C SER A 53 1.46 -13.01 4.78
N PRO A 54 2.47 -13.87 4.83
CA PRO A 54 3.35 -13.97 6.01
C PRO A 54 4.27 -12.77 6.19
N ASN A 55 4.23 -11.84 5.27
CA ASN A 55 5.13 -10.70 5.21
C ASN A 55 4.40 -9.39 5.54
N THR A 56 5.13 -8.47 6.13
CA THR A 56 4.65 -7.10 6.36
C THR A 56 4.75 -6.30 5.07
N THR A 57 3.68 -5.65 4.68
CA THR A 57 3.61 -4.93 3.40
C THR A 57 3.15 -3.50 3.59
N TRP A 58 3.82 -2.57 2.91
CA TRP A 58 3.36 -1.20 2.74
C TRP A 58 2.86 -0.99 1.31
N MET A 59 1.65 -0.51 1.18
CA MET A 59 1.10 -0.05 -0.09
C MET A 59 1.16 1.47 -0.13
N VAL A 60 2.03 2.01 -0.95
CA VAL A 60 2.30 3.45 -1.08
C VAL A 60 1.61 3.98 -2.32
N VAL A 61 0.51 4.69 -2.15
CA VAL A 61 -0.26 5.23 -3.28
C VAL A 61 0.45 6.45 -3.85
N ILE A 62 0.75 6.40 -5.14
CA ILE A 62 1.48 7.46 -5.85
C ILE A 62 0.64 8.21 -6.88
N GLU A 63 -0.43 7.60 -7.39
CA GLU A 63 -1.38 8.23 -8.30
C GLU A 63 -2.77 7.70 -8.06
N GLY A 64 -3.76 8.56 -8.25
CA GLY A 64 -5.17 8.20 -8.15
C GLY A 64 -5.59 7.83 -6.74
N GLY A 65 -6.55 6.94 -6.64
CA GLY A 65 -7.08 6.51 -5.37
C GLY A 65 -8.03 5.31 -5.50
N GLY A 66 -8.38 4.77 -4.36
CA GLY A 66 -9.25 3.63 -4.28
C GLY A 66 -9.59 3.29 -2.84
N TRP A 67 -9.80 2.03 -2.59
CA TRP A 67 -10.17 1.49 -1.29
C TRP A 67 -9.18 0.44 -0.85
N VAL A 68 -9.00 0.36 0.45
CA VAL A 68 -8.27 -0.72 1.11
C VAL A 68 -9.09 -1.28 2.25
N ALA A 69 -8.89 -2.55 2.52
CA ALA A 69 -9.42 -3.21 3.70
C ALA A 69 -8.31 -3.94 4.43
N VAL A 70 -8.34 -3.88 5.75
CA VAL A 70 -7.45 -4.62 6.64
C VAL A 70 -8.29 -5.15 7.78
N ALA A 71 -8.32 -6.46 7.96
CA ALA A 71 -9.23 -7.13 8.88
C ALA A 71 -10.69 -6.69 8.62
N GLU A 72 -11.36 -6.14 9.63
CA GLU A 72 -12.75 -5.68 9.56
C GLU A 72 -12.88 -4.22 9.09
N GLU A 73 -11.79 -3.52 8.95
CA GLU A 73 -11.79 -2.10 8.62
C GLU A 73 -11.57 -1.85 7.14
N ARG A 74 -12.18 -0.80 6.63
CA ARG A 74 -11.94 -0.31 5.28
C ARG A 74 -11.92 1.21 5.23
N THR A 75 -11.12 1.75 4.33
CA THR A 75 -11.04 3.20 4.11
C THR A 75 -10.65 3.52 2.68
N ARG A 76 -10.96 4.72 2.25
CA ARG A 76 -10.44 5.26 0.99
C ARG A 76 -9.00 5.71 1.17
N VAL A 77 -8.23 5.58 0.10
CA VAL A 77 -6.84 6.04 0.03
C VAL A 77 -6.59 6.74 -1.29
N ALA A 78 -5.64 7.65 -1.29
CA ALA A 78 -5.26 8.41 -2.48
C ALA A 78 -3.76 8.68 -2.50
N ALA A 79 -3.29 9.26 -3.59
CA ALA A 79 -1.89 9.63 -3.77
C ALA A 79 -1.34 10.41 -2.57
N GLY A 80 -0.17 10.02 -2.10
CA GLY A 80 0.47 10.59 -0.90
C GLY A 80 0.12 9.87 0.40
N GLU A 81 -0.66 8.81 0.34
CA GLU A 81 -1.00 7.97 1.49
C GLU A 81 -0.38 6.59 1.36
N ALA A 82 0.04 6.02 2.48
CA ALA A 82 0.55 4.66 2.56
C ALA A 82 -0.26 3.85 3.58
N VAL A 83 -0.46 2.59 3.27
CA VAL A 83 -1.24 1.68 4.10
C VAL A 83 -0.37 0.51 4.52
N LEU A 84 -0.38 0.22 5.81
CA LEU A 84 0.24 -0.98 6.34
C LEU A 84 -0.69 -2.17 6.23
N TRP A 85 -0.21 -3.22 5.59
CA TRP A 85 -0.80 -4.55 5.61
C TRP A 85 0.05 -5.44 6.50
N PRO A 86 -0.40 -5.70 7.71
CA PRO A 86 0.37 -6.51 8.64
C PRO A 86 0.49 -7.96 8.18
N ALA A 87 1.57 -8.61 8.58
CA ALA A 87 1.74 -10.04 8.35
C ALA A 87 0.56 -10.84 8.93
N ASP A 88 0.11 -11.82 8.18
CA ASP A 88 -0.96 -12.77 8.57
C ASP A 88 -2.35 -12.14 8.81
N VAL A 89 -2.53 -10.89 8.43
CA VAL A 89 -3.82 -10.20 8.53
C VAL A 89 -4.47 -10.12 7.15
N LEU A 90 -5.75 -10.45 7.08
CA LEU A 90 -6.53 -10.38 5.86
C LEU A 90 -6.59 -8.95 5.34
N HIS A 91 -6.23 -8.75 4.08
CA HIS A 91 -6.25 -7.44 3.45
C HIS A 91 -6.68 -7.52 1.98
N ALA A 92 -7.17 -6.39 1.47
CA ALA A 92 -7.63 -6.24 0.10
C ALA A 92 -7.44 -4.80 -0.37
N ALA A 93 -7.49 -4.60 -1.68
CA ALA A 93 -7.52 -3.27 -2.28
C ALA A 93 -8.37 -3.31 -3.56
N TRP A 94 -9.08 -2.23 -3.84
CA TRP A 94 -9.90 -2.13 -5.05
C TRP A 94 -10.11 -0.68 -5.47
N THR A 95 -10.52 -0.52 -6.70
CA THR A 95 -10.96 0.74 -7.28
C THR A 95 -12.41 0.62 -7.74
N GLU A 96 -13.08 1.74 -7.84
CA GLU A 96 -14.42 1.86 -8.39
C GLU A 96 -14.36 2.73 -9.67
N HIS A 97 -14.45 4.02 -9.51
CA HIS A 97 -14.52 4.97 -10.61
C HIS A 97 -13.16 5.55 -11.02
N SER A 98 -12.16 5.38 -10.17
CA SER A 98 -10.81 5.88 -10.39
C SER A 98 -9.84 4.77 -10.77
N GLU A 99 -8.71 5.18 -11.32
CA GLU A 99 -7.52 4.36 -11.41
C GLU A 99 -6.64 4.62 -10.18
N MET A 100 -5.79 3.67 -9.84
CA MET A 100 -4.85 3.83 -8.74
C MET A 100 -3.51 3.19 -9.10
N ARG A 101 -2.44 3.85 -8.71
CA ARG A 101 -1.10 3.32 -8.86
C ARG A 101 -0.37 3.38 -7.53
N ALA A 102 0.28 2.31 -7.16
CA ALA A 102 0.98 2.19 -5.90
C ALA A 102 2.34 1.54 -6.07
N ILE A 103 3.25 1.89 -5.19
CA ILE A 103 4.47 1.13 -4.94
C ILE A 103 4.20 0.24 -3.74
N VAL A 104 4.41 -1.04 -3.91
CA VAL A 104 4.23 -2.04 -2.86
C VAL A 104 5.60 -2.49 -2.39
N VAL A 105 5.86 -2.30 -1.11
CA VAL A 105 7.08 -2.73 -0.45
C VAL A 105 6.73 -3.83 0.54
N GLU A 106 7.20 -5.02 0.27
CA GLU A 106 6.96 -6.19 1.10
C GLU A 106 8.26 -6.61 1.78
N PHE A 107 8.26 -6.63 3.10
CA PHE A 107 9.39 -7.07 3.91
C PHE A 107 9.20 -8.52 4.32
N ALA A 108 10.25 -9.32 4.19
CA ALA A 108 10.19 -10.72 4.57
C ALA A 108 9.89 -10.88 6.06
N GLY A 109 8.82 -11.63 6.35
CA GLY A 109 8.39 -11.92 7.70
C GLY A 109 7.59 -10.79 8.38
N PRO A 110 7.28 -10.96 9.66
CA PRO A 110 6.61 -9.96 10.46
C PRO A 110 7.55 -8.79 10.78
N ASP A 111 6.98 -7.67 11.19
CA ASP A 111 7.72 -6.50 11.62
C ASP A 111 8.78 -6.81 12.67
N ASP A 112 9.93 -6.17 12.53
CA ASP A 112 10.95 -6.15 13.56
C ASP A 112 10.62 -5.04 14.56
N ALA A 113 10.20 -5.44 15.74
CA ALA A 113 9.81 -4.53 16.82
C ALA A 113 10.95 -3.58 17.26
N GLY A 114 12.21 -4.02 17.12
CA GLY A 114 13.36 -3.18 17.46
C GLY A 114 13.56 -2.04 16.48
N VAL A 115 13.49 -2.32 15.19
CA VAL A 115 13.57 -1.28 14.13
C VAL A 115 12.36 -0.36 14.20
N ARG A 116 11.22 -0.92 14.48
CA ARG A 116 9.97 -0.18 14.58
C ARG A 116 10.00 0.83 15.73
N GLY A 117 10.56 0.46 16.87
CA GLY A 117 10.70 1.38 18.00
C GLY A 117 11.50 2.64 17.68
N LEU A 118 12.47 2.55 16.77
CA LEU A 118 13.22 3.72 16.29
C LEU A 118 12.36 4.62 15.40
N LEU A 119 11.57 4.01 14.53
CA LEU A 119 10.71 4.75 13.59
C LEU A 119 9.49 5.35 14.27
N ASP A 120 8.93 4.69 15.26
CA ASP A 120 7.80 5.18 16.03
C ASP A 120 8.07 6.53 16.68
N GLY A 121 9.26 6.72 17.21
CA GLY A 121 9.68 8.02 17.75
C GLY A 121 9.59 9.13 16.72
N LEU A 122 10.15 8.90 15.54
CA LEU A 122 10.16 9.88 14.45
C LEU A 122 8.74 10.15 13.93
N VAL A 123 7.93 9.15 13.81
CA VAL A 123 6.55 9.30 13.33
C VAL A 123 5.71 10.09 14.32
N ARG A 124 5.87 9.86 15.61
CA ARG A 124 5.16 10.62 16.65
C ARG A 124 5.59 12.08 16.68
N ASP A 125 6.88 12.35 16.51
CA ASP A 125 7.42 13.70 16.49
C ASP A 125 7.00 14.47 15.25
N ALA A 126 6.88 13.78 14.13
CA ALA A 126 6.45 14.37 12.87
C ALA A 126 4.95 14.65 12.84
N SER A 127 4.19 13.92 13.64
CA SER A 127 2.75 14.02 13.71
C SER A 127 2.33 14.54 15.08
N ALA A 128 1.98 15.81 15.16
CA ALA A 128 1.33 16.36 16.35
C ALA A 128 -0.02 15.71 16.63
N ASP A 129 -0.54 14.97 15.67
CA ASP A 129 -1.79 14.24 15.76
C ASP A 129 -1.51 12.75 16.00
N ALA A 130 -1.65 12.34 17.24
CA ALA A 130 -1.41 10.96 17.66
C ALA A 130 -2.29 9.93 16.90
N ARG A 131 -3.36 10.39 16.28
CA ARG A 131 -4.23 9.51 15.46
C ARG A 131 -3.57 9.06 14.18
N LEU A 132 -2.54 9.77 13.73
CA LEU A 132 -1.77 9.36 12.54
C LEU A 132 -0.97 8.11 12.78
N VAL A 133 -0.70 7.81 14.02
CA VAL A 133 0.20 6.72 14.39
C VAL A 133 -0.56 5.58 15.03
N GLY A 134 -1.81 5.55 15.14
CA GLY A 134 -2.59 4.49 15.72
C GLY A 134 -1.81 3.33 16.37
N PRO A 135 -2.41 2.41 17.00
CA PRO A 135 -1.67 1.32 17.67
C PRO A 135 -0.98 0.44 16.64
N VAL A 136 0.23 0.84 16.33
CA VAL A 136 1.10 0.14 15.38
C VAL A 136 1.28 -1.30 15.81
N ASP A 137 1.22 -1.53 17.12
CA ASP A 137 1.33 -2.87 17.72
C ASP A 137 0.12 -3.76 17.47
N ALA A 138 -1.00 -3.18 17.10
CA ALA A 138 -2.21 -3.95 16.84
C ALA A 138 -2.28 -4.55 15.44
N GLY A 139 -1.26 -4.30 14.61
CA GLY A 139 -1.27 -4.79 13.24
C GLY A 139 -2.40 -4.21 12.39
N VAL A 140 -2.86 -3.03 12.73
CA VAL A 140 -3.93 -2.35 12.02
C VAL A 140 -3.32 -1.39 11.00
N ALA A 141 -3.81 -1.39 9.79
CA ALA A 141 -3.45 -0.39 8.82
C ALA A 141 -3.97 0.97 9.27
N VAL A 142 -3.05 1.93 9.40
CA VAL A 142 -3.38 3.29 9.79
C VAL A 142 -3.22 4.18 8.58
N PRO A 143 -4.29 4.81 8.07
CA PRO A 143 -4.15 5.81 7.02
C PRO A 143 -3.31 6.98 7.52
N ILE A 144 -2.48 7.52 6.65
CA ILE A 144 -1.65 8.68 6.99
C ILE A 144 -2.51 9.88 7.37
N HIS A 145 -3.68 9.99 6.78
CA HIS A 145 -4.64 11.06 7.07
C HIS A 145 -6.00 10.48 7.46
N PRO A 146 -6.14 9.94 8.67
CA PRO A 146 -7.40 9.33 9.07
C PRO A 146 -8.58 10.31 9.14
N ASP A 147 -8.30 11.55 9.38
CA ASP A 147 -9.31 12.60 9.46
C ASP A 147 -9.54 13.38 8.17
N ALA A 148 -8.80 13.09 7.12
CA ALA A 148 -9.03 13.76 5.85
C ALA A 148 -10.47 13.44 5.37
N PRO A 149 -11.23 14.42 4.92
CA PRO A 149 -12.53 14.15 4.34
C PRO A 149 -12.34 13.21 3.14
N ARG A 150 -12.94 12.05 3.24
CA ARG A 150 -12.76 11.00 2.26
C ARG A 150 -13.99 10.79 1.39
N ASP A 151 -14.96 11.67 1.57
CA ASP A 151 -16.23 11.60 0.85
C ASP A 151 -16.17 12.30 -0.51
N GLU A 152 -15.16 13.15 -0.70
CA GLU A 152 -14.98 13.87 -1.94
C GLU A 152 -13.96 13.17 -2.85
N PRO A 153 -14.15 13.21 -4.16
CA PRO A 153 -13.15 12.73 -5.10
C PRO A 153 -11.83 13.43 -4.88
N ARG A 154 -10.76 12.69 -4.90
CA ARG A 154 -9.42 13.21 -4.79
C ARG A 154 -8.81 13.41 -6.17
N ASP A 155 -7.76 14.20 -6.21
CA ASP A 155 -6.99 14.39 -7.45
C ASP A 155 -6.60 13.02 -8.03
N GLY A 156 -6.93 12.84 -9.29
CA GLY A 156 -6.71 11.58 -9.97
C GLY A 156 -7.83 10.56 -9.81
N GLU A 157 -8.84 10.82 -9.00
CA GLU A 157 -10.03 10.00 -8.90
C GLU A 157 -11.15 10.66 -9.71
N PRO A 158 -11.58 10.07 -10.83
CA PRO A 158 -12.68 10.63 -11.61
C PRO A 158 -13.97 10.62 -10.79
N ALA A 159 -14.72 11.64 -10.95
CA ALA A 159 -16.01 11.79 -10.31
C ALA A 159 -17.00 10.70 -10.75
#